data_a33d76cfe9ac7066b26fae9ba0a6a24b
#
_entry.id   a33d76cfe9ac7066b26fae9ba0a6a24b
#
_cell.length_a   1.000
_cell.length_b   1.000
_cell.length_c   1.000
_cell.angle_alpha   90.00
_cell.angle_beta   90.00
_cell.angle_gamma   90.00
#
_symmetry.space_group_name_H-M   'P 1'
#
loop_
_entity.id
_entity.type
_entity.pdbx_description
1 polymer ?
#
loop_
_entity_poly.entity_id
_entity_poly.type
_entity_poly.pdbx_seq_one_letter_code
_entity_poly.pdbx_strand_id
1 'polypeptide(L)'
;ADGVPGYPLIKVYLTGKELKTVAEIDASISDYMTTARLYCSGLNMTYNPNRLILNRVTDVYLTKNDKREEIEDDKLYCVVADLYSGQMLSAVTDMSYGLLSIVPKNADGSKVEDFEDCIIYDGDQELKSWVSIARYMESFEEGENGIAEMPEYYNGLHDRKVVDDDKSLG
;
A
#
# COMPACT_ATOMS: atom_id res chain seq x y z
N ALA A 1 -5.17 10.38 21.25
CA ALA A 1 -4.69 11.38 20.26
C ALA A 1 -3.73 12.34 20.97
N ASP A 2 -2.54 12.53 20.41
CA ASP A 2 -1.43 13.33 20.97
C ASP A 2 -1.54 14.84 20.68
N GLY A 3 -2.63 15.29 20.06
CA GLY A 3 -2.85 16.69 19.68
C GLY A 3 -2.10 17.15 18.43
N VAL A 4 -1.28 16.29 17.83
CA VAL A 4 -0.58 16.57 16.57
C VAL A 4 -1.51 16.22 15.40
N PRO A 5 -1.76 17.14 14.45
CA PRO A 5 -2.68 16.89 13.34
C PRO A 5 -2.14 15.83 12.38
N GLY A 6 -3.05 15.11 11.72
CA GLY A 6 -2.75 14.07 10.72
C GLY A 6 -3.05 12.66 11.20
N TYR A 7 -3.19 11.75 10.24
CA TYR A 7 -3.40 10.34 10.54
C TYR A 7 -2.10 9.66 10.97
N PRO A 8 -2.13 8.86 12.06
CA PRO A 8 -0.99 8.04 12.44
C PRO A 8 -0.80 6.90 11.44
N LEU A 9 0.43 6.41 11.34
CA LEU A 9 0.73 5.15 10.67
C LEU A 9 0.35 3.98 11.57
N ILE A 10 -0.17 2.94 10.95
CA ILE A 10 -0.44 1.64 11.57
C ILE A 10 0.42 0.57 10.92
N LYS A 11 0.70 -0.49 11.69
CA LYS A 11 1.38 -1.69 11.22
C LYS A 11 0.44 -2.88 11.37
N VAL A 12 0.06 -3.46 10.24
CA VAL A 12 -0.79 -4.66 10.18
C VAL A 12 -0.14 -5.72 9.30
N TYR A 13 -0.71 -6.91 9.28
CA TYR A 13 -0.28 -8.00 8.41
C TYR A 13 -1.42 -8.43 7.50
N LEU A 14 -1.08 -8.69 6.25
CA LEU A 14 -1.97 -9.27 5.24
C LEU A 14 -1.35 -10.56 4.71
N THR A 15 -2.18 -11.53 4.37
CA THR A 15 -1.71 -12.69 3.60
C THR A 15 -1.32 -12.28 2.18
N GLY A 16 -0.51 -13.07 1.51
CA GLY A 16 -0.17 -12.80 0.12
C GLY A 16 -1.39 -12.78 -0.79
N LYS A 17 -2.37 -13.63 -0.53
CA LYS A 17 -3.65 -13.60 -1.23
C LYS A 17 -4.38 -12.26 -1.05
N GLU A 18 -4.38 -11.71 0.15
CA GLU A 18 -4.97 -10.39 0.43
C GLU A 18 -4.19 -9.25 -0.23
N LEU A 19 -2.85 -9.33 -0.29
CA LEU A 19 -2.03 -8.37 -1.05
C LEU A 19 -2.38 -8.38 -2.55
N LYS A 20 -2.57 -9.55 -3.15
CA LYS A 20 -3.04 -9.68 -4.54
C LYS A 20 -4.43 -9.08 -4.71
N THR A 21 -5.31 -9.25 -3.72
CA THR A 21 -6.63 -8.60 -3.70
C THR A 21 -6.53 -7.08 -3.63
N VAL A 22 -5.62 -6.53 -2.82
CA VAL A 22 -5.35 -5.07 -2.76
C VAL A 22 -4.92 -4.54 -4.13
N ALA A 23 -4.01 -5.23 -4.82
CA ALA A 23 -3.59 -4.86 -6.18
C ALA A 23 -4.77 -4.89 -7.16
N GLU A 24 -5.63 -5.90 -7.07
CA GLU A 24 -6.81 -6.03 -7.93
C GLU A 24 -7.85 -4.92 -7.68
N ILE A 25 -8.06 -4.52 -6.42
CA ILE A 25 -8.92 -3.38 -6.06
C ILE A 25 -8.38 -2.09 -6.72
N ASP A 26 -7.09 -1.83 -6.58
CA ASP A 26 -6.47 -0.65 -7.19
C ASP A 26 -6.61 -0.68 -8.72
N ALA A 27 -6.35 -1.81 -9.38
CA ALA A 27 -6.45 -1.96 -10.82
C ALA A 27 -7.90 -1.87 -11.36
N SER A 28 -8.89 -2.28 -10.57
CA SER A 28 -10.28 -2.42 -11.02
C SER A 28 -11.18 -1.28 -10.58
N ILE A 29 -10.92 -0.67 -9.43
CA ILE A 29 -11.84 0.29 -8.79
C ILE A 29 -11.35 1.74 -8.92
N SER A 30 -10.04 1.97 -9.03
CA SER A 30 -9.47 3.33 -9.06
C SER A 30 -9.95 4.20 -10.23
N ASP A 31 -10.38 3.60 -11.33
CA ASP A 31 -10.96 4.33 -12.46
C ASP A 31 -12.36 4.90 -12.17
N TYR A 32 -13.10 4.24 -11.30
CA TYR A 32 -14.45 4.63 -10.88
C TYR A 32 -14.46 5.47 -9.61
N MET A 33 -13.47 5.25 -8.74
CA MET A 33 -13.33 5.92 -7.47
C MET A 33 -11.86 6.33 -7.29
N THR A 34 -11.54 7.56 -7.68
CA THR A 34 -10.16 8.07 -7.63
C THR A 34 -9.55 8.07 -6.23
N THR A 35 -10.39 8.14 -5.20
CA THR A 35 -9.98 8.03 -3.78
C THR A 35 -9.55 6.62 -3.37
N ALA A 36 -9.87 5.60 -4.17
CA ALA A 36 -9.43 4.21 -3.95
C ALA A 36 -8.08 3.91 -4.60
N ARG A 37 -7.45 4.90 -5.27
CA ARG A 37 -6.15 4.73 -5.89
C ARG A 37 -5.06 4.61 -4.83
N LEU A 38 -4.29 3.52 -4.92
CA LEU A 38 -3.22 3.23 -3.98
C LEU A 38 -1.85 3.53 -4.60
N TYR A 39 -0.94 4.00 -3.77
CA TYR A 39 0.46 4.24 -4.12
C TYR A 39 1.35 3.40 -3.20
N CYS A 40 1.59 2.15 -3.63
CA CYS A 40 2.33 1.20 -2.83
C CYS A 40 3.84 1.36 -3.00
N SER A 41 4.59 1.19 -1.92
CA SER A 41 6.04 0.98 -1.95
C SER A 41 6.32 -0.51 -1.76
N GLY A 42 7.18 -1.07 -2.62
CA GLY A 42 7.56 -2.48 -2.57
C GLY A 42 6.61 -3.45 -3.28
N LEU A 43 5.35 -3.07 -3.52
CA LEU A 43 4.41 -3.86 -4.31
C LEU A 43 4.38 -3.35 -5.76
N ASN A 44 4.56 -4.25 -6.71
CA ASN A 44 4.53 -3.96 -8.14
C ASN A 44 3.47 -4.80 -8.80
N MET A 45 2.82 -4.27 -9.83
CA MET A 45 1.80 -5.00 -10.58
C MET A 45 1.80 -4.65 -12.06
N THR A 46 1.40 -5.61 -12.88
CA THR A 46 0.96 -5.41 -14.26
C THR A 46 -0.53 -5.71 -14.33
N TYR A 47 -1.29 -4.86 -15.00
CA TYR A 47 -2.71 -5.08 -15.16
C TYR A 47 -3.20 -4.71 -16.56
N ASN A 48 -4.26 -5.38 -17.00
CA ASN A 48 -4.89 -5.13 -18.29
C ASN A 48 -6.29 -4.55 -18.09
N PRO A 49 -6.53 -3.28 -18.46
CA PRO A 49 -7.82 -2.61 -18.28
C PRO A 49 -8.95 -3.20 -19.15
N ASN A 50 -8.61 -3.97 -20.21
CA ASN A 50 -9.58 -4.61 -21.09
C ASN A 50 -10.17 -5.89 -20.50
N ARG A 51 -9.61 -6.43 -19.41
CA ARG A 51 -10.14 -7.59 -18.72
C ARG A 51 -11.32 -7.24 -17.83
N LEU A 52 -12.06 -8.27 -17.41
CA LEU A 52 -13.18 -8.10 -16.48
C LEU A 52 -12.73 -7.45 -15.16
N ILE A 53 -13.60 -6.62 -14.61
CA ILE A 53 -13.41 -6.03 -13.26
C ILE A 53 -13.15 -7.16 -12.26
N LEU A 54 -12.20 -6.94 -11.35
CA LEU A 54 -11.68 -7.90 -10.37
C LEU A 54 -10.95 -9.11 -10.98
N ASN A 55 -10.49 -8.98 -12.23
CA ASN A 55 -9.61 -9.93 -12.91
C ASN A 55 -8.63 -9.21 -13.83
N ARG A 56 -8.25 -7.97 -13.49
CA ARG A 56 -7.39 -7.11 -14.31
C ARG A 56 -5.91 -7.34 -14.07
N VAL A 57 -5.51 -7.70 -12.86
CA VAL A 57 -4.11 -7.94 -12.51
C VAL A 57 -3.62 -9.21 -13.20
N THR A 58 -2.56 -9.09 -13.99
CA THR A 58 -1.92 -10.19 -14.72
C THR A 58 -0.63 -10.65 -14.06
N ASP A 59 0.03 -9.75 -13.32
CA ASP A 59 1.24 -10.05 -12.56
C ASP A 59 1.30 -9.16 -11.32
N VAL A 60 1.76 -9.71 -10.19
CA VAL A 60 1.97 -8.97 -8.94
C VAL A 60 3.10 -9.60 -8.13
N TYR A 61 4.05 -8.77 -7.70
CA TYR A 61 5.23 -9.21 -6.97
C TYR A 61 5.74 -8.13 -6.03
N LEU A 62 6.63 -8.50 -5.11
CA LEU A 62 7.33 -7.56 -4.25
C LEU A 62 8.73 -7.27 -4.80
N THR A 63 9.22 -6.05 -4.58
CA THR A 63 10.63 -5.72 -4.72
C THR A 63 11.26 -5.59 -3.34
N LYS A 64 12.29 -6.40 -3.08
CA LYS A 64 13.07 -6.37 -1.85
C LYS A 64 14.56 -6.40 -2.19
N ASN A 65 15.30 -5.39 -1.73
CA ASN A 65 16.73 -5.24 -2.06
C ASN A 65 16.99 -5.32 -3.57
N ASP A 66 16.20 -4.58 -4.35
CA ASP A 66 16.22 -4.52 -5.82
C ASP A 66 16.00 -5.88 -6.52
N LYS A 67 15.44 -6.85 -5.83
CA LYS A 67 15.12 -8.18 -6.38
C LYS A 67 13.63 -8.42 -6.33
N ARG A 68 13.13 -9.07 -7.40
CA ARG A 68 11.77 -9.58 -7.44
C ARG A 68 11.61 -10.73 -6.45
N GLU A 69 10.57 -10.67 -5.63
CA GLU A 69 10.13 -11.73 -4.71
C GLU A 69 8.67 -12.06 -5.02
N GLU A 70 8.40 -13.34 -5.31
CA GLU A 70 7.04 -13.81 -5.56
C GLU A 70 6.21 -13.80 -4.28
N ILE A 71 4.93 -13.46 -4.40
CA ILE A 71 4.01 -13.41 -3.27
C ILE A 71 3.41 -14.80 -3.03
N GLU A 72 3.70 -15.36 -1.87
CA GLU A 72 3.15 -16.65 -1.39
C GLU A 72 1.79 -16.40 -0.73
N ASP A 73 0.73 -17.05 -1.19
CA ASP A 73 -0.66 -16.77 -0.80
C ASP A 73 -0.91 -16.82 0.70
N ASP A 74 -0.35 -17.80 1.38
CA ASP A 74 -0.60 -18.05 2.82
C ASP A 74 0.39 -17.38 3.76
N LYS A 75 1.43 -16.75 3.23
CA LYS A 75 2.45 -16.04 4.01
C LYS A 75 1.93 -14.70 4.48
N LEU A 76 2.28 -14.32 5.71
CA LEU A 76 1.99 -13.00 6.26
C LEU A 76 3.06 -11.98 5.84
N TYR A 77 2.59 -10.85 5.34
CA TYR A 77 3.41 -9.71 4.95
C TYR A 77 3.05 -8.50 5.81
N CYS A 78 4.08 -7.86 6.35
CA CYS A 78 3.91 -6.62 7.11
C CYS A 78 3.55 -5.47 6.15
N VAL A 79 2.47 -4.78 6.46
CA VAL A 79 1.98 -3.61 5.71
C VAL A 79 1.92 -2.42 6.64
N VAL A 80 2.45 -1.30 6.19
CA VAL A 80 2.32 -0.01 6.86
C VAL A 80 1.43 0.89 6.00
N ALA A 81 0.42 1.48 6.61
CA ALA A 81 -0.49 2.42 5.99
C ALA A 81 -0.90 3.49 7.02
N ASP A 82 -1.55 4.55 6.59
CA ASP A 82 -2.21 5.42 7.56
C ASP A 82 -3.49 4.77 8.13
N LEU A 83 -3.88 5.19 9.31
CA LEU A 83 -5.04 4.64 10.04
C LEU A 83 -6.33 4.70 9.20
N TYR A 84 -6.55 5.79 8.46
CA TYR A 84 -7.73 5.95 7.61
C TYR A 84 -7.76 4.91 6.49
N SER A 85 -6.64 4.72 5.80
CA SER A 85 -6.51 3.71 4.75
C SER A 85 -6.74 2.29 5.29
N GLY A 86 -6.23 1.99 6.48
CA GLY A 86 -6.46 0.70 7.14
C GLY A 86 -7.94 0.44 7.43
N GLN A 87 -8.64 1.44 7.97
CA GLN A 87 -10.09 1.36 8.22
C GLN A 87 -10.89 1.21 6.93
N MET A 88 -10.48 1.90 5.85
CA MET A 88 -11.13 1.78 4.54
C MET A 88 -10.97 0.38 3.92
N LEU A 89 -9.84 -0.29 4.10
CA LEU A 89 -9.66 -1.66 3.62
C LEU A 89 -10.66 -2.63 4.26
N SER A 90 -10.97 -2.47 5.53
CA SER A 90 -12.02 -3.26 6.19
C SER A 90 -13.41 -2.98 5.61
N ALA A 91 -13.73 -1.71 5.32
CA ALA A 91 -15.00 -1.33 4.74
C ALA A 91 -15.21 -1.90 3.32
N VAL A 92 -14.14 -2.13 2.55
CA VAL A 92 -14.22 -2.77 1.23
C VAL A 92 -14.82 -4.18 1.30
N THR A 93 -14.49 -4.94 2.33
CA THR A 93 -15.09 -6.27 2.55
C THR A 93 -16.60 -6.20 2.69
N ASP A 94 -17.09 -5.25 3.49
CA ASP A 94 -18.51 -5.05 3.71
C ASP A 94 -19.24 -4.55 2.45
N MET A 95 -18.64 -3.58 1.76
CA MET A 95 -19.19 -2.99 0.53
C MET A 95 -19.23 -3.99 -0.64
N SER A 96 -18.31 -4.94 -0.67
CA SER A 96 -18.25 -6.00 -1.70
C SER A 96 -19.10 -7.23 -1.36
N TYR A 97 -19.91 -7.18 -0.29
CA TYR A 97 -20.67 -8.34 0.23
C TYR A 97 -19.79 -9.57 0.47
N GLY A 98 -18.54 -9.35 0.91
CA GLY A 98 -17.58 -10.41 1.17
C GLY A 98 -16.88 -10.99 -0.07
N LEU A 99 -17.14 -10.46 -1.26
CA LEU A 99 -16.47 -10.89 -2.49
C LEU A 99 -14.97 -10.57 -2.46
N LEU A 100 -14.62 -9.42 -1.88
CA LEU A 100 -13.24 -8.95 -1.66
C LEU A 100 -12.98 -8.97 -0.15
N SER A 101 -12.38 -10.04 0.35
CA SER A 101 -12.08 -10.18 1.77
C SER A 101 -10.63 -9.78 2.02
N ILE A 102 -10.45 -8.66 2.73
CA ILE A 102 -9.16 -8.23 3.28
C ILE A 102 -9.36 -8.09 4.78
N VAL A 103 -8.72 -8.97 5.53
CA VAL A 103 -8.83 -9.01 6.98
C VAL A 103 -7.46 -8.71 7.59
N PRO A 104 -7.19 -7.46 7.98
CA PRO A 104 -5.94 -7.09 8.65
C PRO A 104 -5.70 -7.93 9.90
N LYS A 105 -4.45 -8.34 10.07
CA LYS A 105 -4.03 -9.28 11.12
C LYS A 105 -2.90 -8.70 11.95
N ASN A 106 -2.78 -9.22 13.15
CA ASN A 106 -1.62 -9.08 14.01
C ASN A 106 -0.46 -9.96 13.50
N ALA A 107 0.72 -9.80 14.07
CA ALA A 107 1.91 -10.58 13.70
C ALA A 107 1.77 -12.09 13.94
N ASP A 108 0.90 -12.50 14.85
CA ASP A 108 0.59 -13.89 15.16
C ASP A 108 -0.51 -14.49 14.24
N GLY A 109 -1.04 -13.69 13.31
CA GLY A 109 -2.10 -14.10 12.39
C GLY A 109 -3.52 -13.91 12.90
N SER A 110 -3.71 -13.49 14.15
CA SER A 110 -5.04 -13.14 14.68
C SER A 110 -5.59 -11.89 14.00
N LYS A 111 -6.91 -11.80 13.87
CA LYS A 111 -7.58 -10.62 13.30
C LYS A 111 -7.32 -9.39 14.17
N VAL A 112 -7.10 -8.25 13.54
CA VAL A 112 -7.10 -6.94 14.20
C VAL A 112 -8.53 -6.58 14.55
N GLU A 113 -8.82 -6.38 15.85
CA GLU A 113 -10.13 -5.97 16.33
C GLU A 113 -10.22 -4.44 16.46
N ASP A 114 -9.13 -3.79 16.88
CA ASP A 114 -9.03 -2.33 16.96
C ASP A 114 -7.75 -1.86 16.23
N PHE A 115 -7.92 -0.99 15.25
CA PHE A 115 -6.79 -0.42 14.50
C PHE A 115 -5.96 0.56 15.35
N GLU A 116 -6.49 1.11 16.42
CA GLU A 116 -5.75 1.99 17.31
C GLU A 116 -4.64 1.22 18.04
N ASP A 117 -4.82 -0.07 18.28
CA ASP A 117 -3.78 -0.95 18.86
C ASP A 117 -2.61 -1.19 17.88
N CYS A 118 -2.79 -0.88 16.61
CA CYS A 118 -1.78 -1.07 15.56
C CYS A 118 -0.98 0.21 15.27
N ILE A 119 -1.25 1.30 15.96
CA ILE A 119 -0.57 2.59 15.75
C ILE A 119 0.92 2.46 16.04
N ILE A 120 1.72 3.02 15.14
CA ILE A 120 3.17 3.10 15.30
C ILE A 120 3.49 4.35 16.10
N TYR A 121 4.27 4.18 17.17
CA TYR A 121 4.76 5.27 18.00
C TYR A 121 6.24 5.53 17.79
N ASP A 122 6.64 6.80 17.91
CA ASP A 122 8.01 7.26 18.03
C ASP A 122 8.18 7.91 19.41
N GLY A 123 8.74 7.17 20.35
CA GLY A 123 8.66 7.53 21.77
C GLY A 123 7.20 7.54 22.25
N ASP A 124 6.77 8.67 22.80
CA ASP A 124 5.40 8.85 23.32
C ASP A 124 4.45 9.48 22.30
N GLN A 125 4.90 9.74 21.07
CA GLN A 125 4.10 10.37 20.02
C GLN A 125 3.70 9.39 18.94
N GLU A 126 2.46 9.50 18.47
CA GLU A 126 2.00 8.76 17.29
C GLU A 126 2.83 9.17 16.05
N LEU A 127 3.37 8.20 15.32
CA LEU A 127 4.09 8.48 14.09
C LEU A 127 3.12 8.84 12.97
N LYS A 128 2.98 10.14 12.70
CA LYS A 128 2.09 10.61 11.62
C LYS A 128 2.70 10.35 10.24
N SER A 129 1.87 10.09 9.25
CA SER A 129 2.30 9.81 7.87
C SER A 129 3.15 10.95 7.29
N TRP A 130 2.76 12.21 7.52
CA TRP A 130 3.51 13.36 7.03
C TRP A 130 4.90 13.51 7.71
N VAL A 131 5.01 13.13 8.99
CA VAL A 131 6.30 13.15 9.72
C VAL A 131 7.26 12.15 9.10
N SER A 132 6.79 10.96 8.74
CA SER A 132 7.61 9.95 8.07
C SER A 132 8.11 10.43 6.69
N ILE A 133 7.26 11.12 5.94
CA ILE A 133 7.65 11.72 4.65
C ILE A 133 8.68 12.82 4.86
N ALA A 134 8.46 13.72 5.81
CA ALA A 134 9.38 14.81 6.12
C ALA A 134 10.77 14.27 6.49
N ARG A 135 10.84 13.30 7.41
CA ARG A 135 12.10 12.66 7.81
C ARG A 135 12.80 11.95 6.65
N TYR A 136 12.03 11.33 5.78
CA TYR A 136 12.59 10.70 4.59
C TYR A 136 13.23 11.73 3.66
N MET A 137 12.56 12.86 3.42
CA MET A 137 13.10 13.95 2.61
C MET A 137 14.33 14.60 3.27
N GLU A 138 14.32 14.76 4.59
CA GLU A 138 15.46 15.26 5.36
C GLU A 138 16.68 14.32 5.33
N SER A 139 16.48 13.05 5.01
CA SER A 139 17.57 12.06 4.90
C SER A 139 18.33 12.12 3.57
N PHE A 140 17.90 12.95 2.62
CA PHE A 140 18.58 13.12 1.35
C PHE A 140 19.85 13.97 1.53
N GLU A 141 20.76 13.88 0.56
CA GLU A 141 21.99 14.67 0.56
C GLU A 141 21.66 16.17 0.49
N GLU A 142 22.39 16.97 1.27
CA GLU A 142 22.23 18.42 1.24
C GLU A 142 22.93 19.01 0.01
N GLY A 143 22.22 19.91 -0.69
CA GLY A 143 22.77 20.71 -1.76
C GLY A 143 23.61 21.88 -1.25
N GLU A 144 24.12 22.68 -2.19
CA GLU A 144 24.98 23.84 -1.89
C GLU A 144 24.30 24.89 -0.99
N ASN A 145 22.97 24.92 -0.95
CA ASN A 145 22.17 25.84 -0.14
C ASN A 145 21.86 25.29 1.27
N GLY A 146 22.36 24.11 1.64
CA GLY A 146 22.10 23.45 2.92
C GLY A 146 20.68 22.89 3.05
N ILE A 147 19.97 22.68 1.93
CA ILE A 147 18.63 22.06 1.87
C ILE A 147 18.78 20.69 1.24
N ALA A 148 18.10 19.69 1.79
CA ALA A 148 18.07 18.35 1.23
C ALA A 148 17.53 18.36 -0.22
N GLU A 149 18.28 17.79 -1.15
CA GLU A 149 17.91 17.72 -2.55
C GLU A 149 17.27 16.39 -2.89
N MET A 150 16.19 16.46 -3.67
CA MET A 150 15.49 15.24 -4.11
C MET A 150 16.39 14.46 -5.08
N PRO A 151 16.70 13.19 -4.79
CA PRO A 151 17.50 12.36 -5.69
C PRO A 151 16.93 12.28 -7.10
N GLU A 152 17.78 12.25 -8.12
CA GLU A 152 17.41 12.13 -9.53
C GLU A 152 16.50 10.91 -9.80
N TYR A 153 16.64 9.86 -8.99
CA TYR A 153 15.77 8.69 -9.01
C TYR A 153 14.27 9.06 -9.07
N TYR A 154 13.84 10.13 -8.39
CA TYR A 154 12.42 10.52 -8.33
C TYR A 154 11.94 11.32 -9.56
N ASN A 155 12.83 11.66 -10.48
CA ASN A 155 12.48 12.38 -11.70
C ASN A 155 11.89 11.45 -12.78
N GLY A 156 11.93 10.13 -12.59
CA GLY A 156 11.47 9.13 -13.55
C GLY A 156 10.27 8.31 -13.08
N LEU A 157 9.65 7.59 -14.02
CA LEU A 157 8.69 6.52 -13.71
C LEU A 157 9.46 5.28 -13.25
N HIS A 158 8.88 4.55 -12.30
CA HIS A 158 9.51 3.36 -11.71
C HIS A 158 8.77 2.06 -12.01
N ASP A 159 7.85 2.08 -12.98
CA ASP A 159 7.10 0.93 -13.49
C ASP A 159 6.49 0.02 -12.40
N ARG A 160 6.10 0.63 -11.26
CA ARG A 160 5.44 -0.12 -10.18
C ARG A 160 4.02 -0.54 -10.54
N LYS A 161 3.40 0.19 -11.47
CA LYS A 161 2.11 -0.11 -12.08
C LYS A 161 2.28 -0.06 -13.58
N VAL A 162 2.31 -1.21 -14.21
CA VAL A 162 2.45 -1.34 -15.66
C VAL A 162 1.08 -1.63 -16.25
N VAL A 163 0.71 -0.88 -17.27
CA VAL A 163 -0.51 -1.12 -18.04
C VAL A 163 -0.14 -2.00 -19.23
N ASP A 164 -0.76 -3.17 -19.31
CA ASP A 164 -0.76 -4.02 -20.49
C ASP A 164 -2.13 -3.88 -21.16
N ASP A 165 -2.20 -3.16 -22.27
CA ASP A 165 -3.45 -2.87 -22.98
C ASP A 165 -3.77 -3.85 -24.12
N ASP A 166 -3.19 -5.05 -24.07
CA ASP A 166 -3.46 -6.10 -25.05
C ASP A 166 -4.94 -6.49 -25.06
N LYS A 167 -5.63 -6.09 -26.15
CA LYS A 167 -7.07 -6.33 -26.33
C LYS A 167 -7.41 -7.79 -26.63
N SER A 168 -6.41 -8.64 -26.93
CA SER A 168 -6.63 -10.06 -27.20
C SER A 168 -6.94 -10.86 -25.94
N LEU A 169 -6.68 -10.27 -24.76
CA LEU A 169 -6.85 -10.90 -23.44
C LEU A 169 -8.16 -10.51 -22.75
N GLY A 170 -9.04 -9.78 -23.41
CA GLY A 170 -10.33 -9.33 -22.90
C GLY A 170 -11.47 -10.34 -23.05
#